data_b9ccd2d22580083839d2781ed4c65b42
#
_entry.id   b9ccd2d22580083839d2781ed4c65b42
#
_cell.length_a   1.000
_cell.length_b   1.000
_cell.length_c   1.000
_cell.angle_alpha   90.00
_cell.angle_beta   90.00
_cell.angle_gamma   90.00
#
_symmetry.space_group_name_H-M   'P 1'
#
loop_
_entity.id
_entity.type
_entity.pdbx_description
1 polymer ?
#
loop_
_entity_poly.entity_id
_entity_poly.type
_entity_poly.pdbx_seq_one_letter_code
_entity_poly.pdbx_strand_id
1 'polypeptide(L)'
;VVNGGDRVRLEGLTVRNARQLGIQMLGGKNHTISGCDIYETGEGGINAEGGTRATLTPAGHVVSNNHIHHFAIHRLCYANGIRLGGVGNLATHNLLHDAPHQAVSVSGNDHVFEYNELHDVCMASDDAGAFYKGRNPSMRGNVVRYNFWHHIGSPMGHGNAAIYFDDGDGGESVIGNVFFKCGEPGKGSFGTIFSHGGHDNRSEGNIFVACKRPLGSSPWNDKRWENYLKTELLAKMTKEVDITQPPFTTRSPEVEGIMTPQDGAVRKNRASNNVLVGCGEVSSGNWEIADNNPEFESDPGFMDPVHGDFRFKKNSAVFTQLPGFKNPPIPQMGLVRDTVRTSLPPPSFVYDPQDVKSMKAARASIAAASRKGPAPVAKVSRGSFEGSEILSEQDLGKPQIILAREVGGTPSKMTSRAWMRYDDKTLQVYIDNAVEKGTSFKGNHWGSCEAVEVALRLVGREKSDPIIVFRGFANGNLQFGQCKNAGDEPILSDPNGAVYQAFTPRVDRWIARLSIPATLLGWTPASGQRLAFNITARKVKSDLWLMWEPTRAHSYDVDMAGIVELSR
;
A
#
# COMPACT_ATOMS: atom_id res chain seq x y z
N VAL A 1 -6.09 -29.12 -21.14
CA VAL A 1 -5.15 -28.19 -21.73
C VAL A 1 -5.50 -28.00 -23.21
N VAL A 2 -5.60 -26.73 -23.66
CA VAL A 2 -5.71 -26.33 -25.06
C VAL A 2 -4.39 -25.69 -25.44
N ASN A 3 -3.78 -26.14 -26.54
CA ASN A 3 -2.51 -25.60 -27.02
C ASN A 3 -2.62 -25.23 -28.51
N GLY A 4 -2.57 -23.93 -28.82
CA GLY A 4 -2.80 -23.42 -30.15
C GLY A 4 -4.24 -23.57 -30.65
N GLY A 5 -4.45 -23.44 -31.93
CA GLY A 5 -5.77 -23.54 -32.58
C GLY A 5 -6.52 -22.21 -32.65
N ASP A 6 -7.76 -22.26 -33.13
CA ASP A 6 -8.64 -21.10 -33.31
C ASP A 6 -10.07 -21.47 -32.89
N ARG A 7 -10.74 -20.59 -32.13
CA ARG A 7 -12.15 -20.70 -31.73
C ARG A 7 -12.53 -21.99 -30.99
N VAL A 8 -11.60 -22.55 -30.18
CA VAL A 8 -11.95 -23.63 -29.24
C VAL A 8 -12.87 -23.08 -28.15
N ARG A 9 -13.94 -23.81 -27.83
CA ARG A 9 -14.92 -23.48 -26.79
C ARG A 9 -14.96 -24.56 -25.73
N LEU A 10 -14.80 -24.17 -24.48
CA LEU A 10 -15.00 -25.01 -23.30
C LEU A 10 -16.15 -24.41 -22.49
N GLU A 11 -17.30 -25.07 -22.46
CA GLU A 11 -18.53 -24.48 -21.93
C GLU A 11 -19.24 -25.44 -20.98
N GLY A 12 -19.77 -24.91 -19.87
CA GLY A 12 -20.59 -25.63 -18.91
C GLY A 12 -19.89 -26.80 -18.22
N LEU A 13 -18.58 -26.72 -18.06
CA LEU A 13 -17.80 -27.80 -17.44
C LEU A 13 -17.73 -27.63 -15.93
N THR A 14 -17.81 -28.75 -15.21
CA THR A 14 -17.38 -28.80 -13.81
C THR A 14 -15.98 -29.39 -13.73
N VAL A 15 -15.01 -28.59 -13.27
CA VAL A 15 -13.62 -29.00 -13.09
C VAL A 15 -13.25 -28.90 -11.62
N ARG A 16 -12.99 -30.04 -10.99
CA ARG A 16 -12.64 -30.10 -9.56
C ARG A 16 -11.55 -31.12 -9.28
N ASN A 17 -10.95 -31.00 -8.11
CA ASN A 17 -9.90 -31.93 -7.65
C ASN A 17 -8.72 -32.07 -8.63
N ALA A 18 -8.50 -31.05 -9.47
CA ALA A 18 -7.34 -31.02 -10.32
C ALA A 18 -6.08 -30.77 -9.46
N ARG A 19 -5.04 -31.58 -9.66
CA ARG A 19 -3.80 -31.45 -8.87
C ARG A 19 -3.12 -30.08 -9.04
N GLN A 20 -3.23 -29.50 -10.22
CA GLN A 20 -2.65 -28.20 -10.56
C GLN A 20 -3.75 -27.24 -11.00
N LEU A 21 -3.70 -26.76 -12.24
CA LEU A 21 -4.68 -25.83 -12.82
C LEU A 21 -5.95 -26.57 -13.27
N GLY A 22 -7.08 -25.90 -13.14
CA GLY A 22 -8.35 -26.41 -13.66
C GLY A 22 -8.33 -26.44 -15.21
N ILE A 23 -8.14 -25.30 -15.85
CA ILE A 23 -8.10 -25.18 -17.32
C ILE A 23 -6.87 -24.37 -17.72
N GLN A 24 -6.16 -24.86 -18.75
CA GLN A 24 -5.01 -24.16 -19.32
C GLN A 24 -5.19 -24.00 -20.82
N MET A 25 -5.05 -22.75 -21.29
CA MET A 25 -5.14 -22.35 -22.69
C MET A 25 -3.88 -21.58 -23.04
N LEU A 26 -3.09 -22.11 -23.98
CA LEU A 26 -1.80 -21.59 -24.36
C LEU A 26 -1.75 -21.33 -25.87
N GLY A 27 -1.49 -20.08 -26.24
CA GLY A 27 -1.44 -19.66 -27.65
C GLY A 27 -2.80 -19.81 -28.35
N GLY A 28 -2.78 -19.82 -29.67
CA GLY A 28 -4.00 -19.79 -30.47
C GLY A 28 -4.71 -18.44 -30.45
N LYS A 29 -5.95 -18.42 -30.88
CA LYS A 29 -6.77 -17.20 -30.91
C LYS A 29 -8.26 -17.48 -30.78
N ASN A 30 -9.01 -16.49 -30.30
CA ASN A 30 -10.46 -16.47 -30.19
C ASN A 30 -11.06 -17.65 -29.42
N HIS A 31 -10.34 -18.18 -28.44
CA HIS A 31 -10.86 -19.26 -27.60
C HIS A 31 -11.82 -18.72 -26.53
N THR A 32 -12.77 -19.55 -26.14
CA THR A 32 -13.75 -19.21 -25.10
C THR A 32 -13.78 -20.28 -24.01
N ILE A 33 -13.74 -19.83 -22.74
CA ILE A 33 -14.04 -20.65 -21.56
C ILE A 33 -15.24 -19.99 -20.88
N SER A 34 -16.40 -20.63 -20.88
CA SER A 34 -17.60 -20.00 -20.36
C SER A 34 -18.52 -20.94 -19.56
N GLY A 35 -19.20 -20.37 -18.56
CA GLY A 35 -20.21 -21.09 -17.77
C GLY A 35 -19.69 -22.27 -16.98
N CYS A 36 -18.37 -22.33 -16.69
CA CYS A 36 -17.74 -23.42 -15.99
C CYS A 36 -17.75 -23.18 -14.47
N ASP A 37 -17.85 -24.30 -13.70
CA ASP A 37 -17.63 -24.32 -12.26
C ASP A 37 -16.28 -24.97 -11.97
N ILE A 38 -15.36 -24.21 -11.36
CA ILE A 38 -13.98 -24.64 -11.14
C ILE A 38 -13.64 -24.47 -9.66
N TYR A 39 -13.37 -25.56 -8.97
CA TYR A 39 -13.14 -25.53 -7.53
C TYR A 39 -12.29 -26.68 -7.02
N GLU A 40 -11.78 -26.55 -5.80
CA GLU A 40 -10.91 -27.57 -5.15
C GLU A 40 -9.73 -27.95 -6.05
N THR A 41 -9.13 -26.97 -6.73
CA THR A 41 -7.92 -27.19 -7.53
C THR A 41 -6.67 -27.00 -6.68
N GLY A 42 -5.65 -27.80 -6.91
CA GLY A 42 -4.38 -27.75 -6.15
C GLY A 42 -3.62 -26.46 -6.35
N GLU A 43 -3.74 -25.88 -7.54
CA GLU A 43 -3.19 -24.55 -7.87
C GLU A 43 -4.33 -23.61 -8.29
N GLY A 44 -4.28 -23.06 -9.48
CA GLY A 44 -5.24 -22.05 -9.95
C GLY A 44 -6.46 -22.62 -10.70
N GLY A 45 -7.34 -21.71 -11.11
CA GLY A 45 -8.52 -22.02 -11.91
C GLY A 45 -8.22 -22.06 -13.42
N ILE A 46 -8.13 -20.90 -14.05
CA ILE A 46 -7.97 -20.74 -15.51
C ILE A 46 -6.68 -19.97 -15.82
N ASN A 47 -5.86 -20.52 -16.71
CA ASN A 47 -4.79 -19.77 -17.38
C ASN A 47 -5.15 -19.57 -18.86
N ALA A 48 -5.28 -18.32 -19.33
CA ALA A 48 -5.54 -17.97 -20.71
C ALA A 48 -4.44 -17.05 -21.23
N GLU A 49 -3.58 -17.58 -22.10
CA GLU A 49 -2.41 -16.90 -22.61
C GLU A 49 -2.36 -16.95 -24.14
N GLY A 50 -2.19 -15.79 -24.77
CA GLY A 50 -2.06 -15.70 -26.23
C GLY A 50 -1.91 -14.25 -26.72
N GLY A 51 -1.62 -14.10 -28.01
CA GLY A 51 -1.29 -12.81 -28.63
C GLY A 51 0.20 -12.53 -28.67
N THR A 52 0.61 -11.50 -29.38
CA THR A 52 2.02 -11.17 -29.63
C THR A 52 2.33 -9.78 -29.14
N ARG A 53 3.10 -9.68 -28.04
CA ARG A 53 3.42 -8.40 -27.40
C ARG A 53 4.24 -7.47 -28.29
N ALA A 54 5.19 -7.99 -29.05
CA ALA A 54 6.04 -7.16 -29.90
C ALA A 54 5.26 -6.34 -30.93
N THR A 55 4.11 -6.84 -31.38
CA THR A 55 3.24 -6.18 -32.36
C THR A 55 1.90 -5.71 -31.77
N LEU A 56 1.69 -5.92 -30.48
CA LEU A 56 0.41 -5.72 -29.78
C LEU A 56 -0.77 -6.42 -30.48
N THR A 57 -0.51 -7.60 -31.09
CA THR A 57 -1.54 -8.36 -31.79
C THR A 57 -2.36 -9.18 -30.79
N PRO A 58 -3.67 -8.96 -30.67
CA PRO A 58 -4.50 -9.64 -29.67
C PRO A 58 -4.73 -11.13 -30.00
N ALA A 59 -4.86 -11.95 -28.96
CA ALA A 59 -5.37 -13.32 -29.10
C ALA A 59 -6.90 -13.36 -29.11
N GLY A 60 -7.57 -12.45 -28.41
CA GLY A 60 -9.03 -12.41 -28.36
C GLY A 60 -9.66 -13.56 -27.56
N HIS A 61 -8.94 -14.12 -26.59
CA HIS A 61 -9.51 -15.13 -25.69
C HIS A 61 -10.56 -14.52 -24.77
N VAL A 62 -11.62 -15.28 -24.50
CA VAL A 62 -12.72 -14.88 -23.62
C VAL A 62 -12.87 -15.89 -22.47
N VAL A 63 -12.78 -15.40 -21.25
CA VAL A 63 -13.04 -16.14 -20.00
C VAL A 63 -14.29 -15.52 -19.37
N SER A 64 -15.46 -16.17 -19.52
CA SER A 64 -16.72 -15.53 -19.17
C SER A 64 -17.65 -16.42 -18.38
N ASN A 65 -18.39 -15.80 -17.44
CA ASN A 65 -19.47 -16.45 -16.68
C ASN A 65 -19.04 -17.73 -15.95
N ASN A 66 -17.78 -17.77 -15.47
CA ASN A 66 -17.25 -18.91 -14.71
C ASN A 66 -17.34 -18.65 -13.20
N HIS A 67 -17.69 -19.67 -12.44
CA HIS A 67 -17.66 -19.69 -10.99
C HIS A 67 -16.39 -20.39 -10.52
N ILE A 68 -15.47 -19.66 -9.90
CA ILE A 68 -14.13 -20.14 -9.54
C ILE A 68 -13.90 -19.90 -8.05
N HIS A 69 -13.80 -20.95 -7.27
CA HIS A 69 -13.72 -20.83 -5.82
C HIS A 69 -12.96 -22.00 -5.17
N HIS A 70 -12.51 -21.83 -3.91
CA HIS A 70 -11.79 -22.84 -3.16
C HIS A 70 -10.62 -23.45 -3.97
N PHE A 71 -9.91 -22.64 -4.72
CA PHE A 71 -8.72 -23.04 -5.47
C PHE A 71 -7.46 -22.82 -4.65
N ALA A 72 -6.30 -23.23 -5.18
CA ALA A 72 -4.99 -23.09 -4.53
C ALA A 72 -4.87 -23.88 -3.21
N ILE A 73 -5.48 -25.08 -3.14
CA ILE A 73 -5.49 -25.88 -1.90
C ILE A 73 -4.13 -26.54 -1.58
N HIS A 74 -3.23 -26.65 -2.55
CA HIS A 74 -1.88 -27.19 -2.35
C HIS A 74 -0.81 -26.10 -2.46
N ARG A 75 -0.93 -25.23 -3.47
CA ARG A 75 -0.05 -24.10 -3.65
C ARG A 75 -0.78 -22.83 -3.21
N LEU A 76 -0.60 -22.45 -1.95
CA LEU A 76 -1.35 -21.35 -1.34
C LEU A 76 -1.04 -19.97 -1.91
N CYS A 77 0.16 -19.74 -2.48
CA CYS A 77 0.56 -18.45 -3.03
C CYS A 77 0.84 -18.53 -4.53
N TYR A 78 0.58 -17.45 -5.25
CA TYR A 78 0.82 -17.28 -6.69
C TYR A 78 0.09 -18.31 -7.55
N ALA A 79 -1.03 -18.85 -7.06
CA ALA A 79 -1.95 -19.73 -7.76
C ALA A 79 -3.29 -18.99 -7.92
N ASN A 80 -3.58 -18.52 -9.12
CA ASN A 80 -4.67 -17.56 -9.36
C ASN A 80 -5.91 -18.23 -9.90
N GLY A 81 -7.10 -17.73 -9.53
CA GLY A 81 -8.37 -18.17 -10.11
C GLY A 81 -8.42 -17.91 -11.62
N ILE A 82 -7.99 -16.73 -12.06
CA ILE A 82 -7.79 -16.40 -13.47
C ILE A 82 -6.40 -15.79 -13.67
N ARG A 83 -5.66 -16.30 -14.65
CA ARG A 83 -4.48 -15.66 -15.18
C ARG A 83 -4.70 -15.30 -16.64
N LEU A 84 -4.51 -14.01 -16.98
CA LEU A 84 -4.48 -13.52 -18.35
C LEU A 84 -3.04 -13.21 -18.76
N GLY A 85 -2.62 -13.69 -19.92
CA GLY A 85 -1.28 -13.44 -20.46
C GLY A 85 -1.29 -13.07 -21.94
N GLY A 86 -0.28 -12.32 -22.38
CA GLY A 86 -0.10 -11.94 -23.77
C GLY A 86 -0.78 -10.62 -24.14
N VAL A 87 -1.73 -10.62 -25.07
CA VAL A 87 -2.36 -9.38 -25.57
C VAL A 87 -3.86 -9.55 -25.81
N GLY A 88 -4.66 -8.59 -25.36
CA GLY A 88 -6.04 -8.39 -25.79
C GLY A 88 -6.99 -9.55 -25.43
N ASN A 89 -6.89 -10.10 -24.22
CA ASN A 89 -7.81 -11.11 -23.71
C ASN A 89 -8.84 -10.47 -22.77
N LEU A 90 -10.02 -11.07 -22.70
CA LEU A 90 -11.17 -10.60 -21.92
C LEU A 90 -11.50 -11.60 -20.82
N ALA A 91 -11.66 -11.11 -19.57
CA ALA A 91 -12.32 -11.84 -18.50
C ALA A 91 -13.57 -11.05 -18.05
N THR A 92 -14.75 -11.67 -18.13
CA THR A 92 -16.01 -10.96 -17.90
C THR A 92 -17.06 -11.84 -17.23
N HIS A 93 -17.90 -11.25 -16.37
CA HIS A 93 -18.99 -11.92 -15.66
C HIS A 93 -18.56 -13.16 -14.85
N ASN A 94 -17.33 -13.22 -14.37
CA ASN A 94 -16.90 -14.31 -13.52
C ASN A 94 -17.14 -13.97 -12.04
N LEU A 95 -17.36 -15.00 -11.23
CA LEU A 95 -17.38 -14.92 -9.78
C LEU A 95 -16.16 -15.68 -9.22
N LEU A 96 -15.31 -14.97 -8.45
CA LEU A 96 -14.12 -15.53 -7.83
C LEU A 96 -14.14 -15.29 -6.33
N HIS A 97 -14.02 -16.36 -5.53
CA HIS A 97 -14.02 -16.23 -4.08
C HIS A 97 -13.33 -17.41 -3.35
N ASP A 98 -13.20 -17.27 -2.03
CA ASP A 98 -12.62 -18.26 -1.13
C ASP A 98 -11.24 -18.74 -1.58
N ALA A 99 -10.28 -17.80 -1.59
CA ALA A 99 -8.90 -18.07 -2.01
C ALA A 99 -7.87 -17.58 -0.99
N PRO A 100 -6.79 -18.36 -0.77
CA PRO A 100 -5.75 -18.00 0.21
C PRO A 100 -4.90 -16.80 -0.21
N HIS A 101 -4.78 -16.53 -1.53
CA HIS A 101 -3.96 -15.48 -2.11
C HIS A 101 -4.72 -14.74 -3.23
N GLN A 102 -4.03 -14.30 -4.27
CA GLN A 102 -4.56 -13.54 -5.40
C GLN A 102 -5.67 -14.31 -6.15
N ALA A 103 -6.75 -13.61 -6.49
CA ALA A 103 -7.79 -14.17 -7.36
C ALA A 103 -7.39 -14.06 -8.85
N VAL A 104 -6.78 -12.95 -9.24
CA VAL A 104 -6.45 -12.64 -10.63
C VAL A 104 -5.00 -12.18 -10.76
N SER A 105 -4.32 -12.68 -11.79
CA SER A 105 -3.01 -12.17 -12.21
C SER A 105 -3.03 -11.83 -13.68
N VAL A 106 -2.44 -10.69 -14.05
CA VAL A 106 -2.39 -10.23 -15.43
C VAL A 106 -0.95 -9.96 -15.85
N SER A 107 -0.59 -10.39 -17.04
CA SER A 107 0.69 -10.10 -17.66
C SER A 107 0.52 -9.84 -19.16
N GLY A 108 0.95 -8.66 -19.63
CA GLY A 108 0.82 -8.27 -21.02
C GLY A 108 0.00 -7.00 -21.21
N ASN A 109 -0.55 -6.85 -22.39
CA ASN A 109 -1.10 -5.58 -22.86
C ASN A 109 -2.57 -5.71 -23.27
N ASP A 110 -3.30 -4.61 -23.13
CA ASP A 110 -4.66 -4.43 -23.68
C ASP A 110 -5.68 -5.48 -23.22
N HIS A 111 -5.48 -6.10 -22.06
CA HIS A 111 -6.48 -6.98 -21.46
C HIS A 111 -7.65 -6.18 -20.88
N VAL A 112 -8.83 -6.76 -20.91
CA VAL A 112 -10.02 -6.21 -20.28
C VAL A 112 -10.51 -7.16 -19.19
N PHE A 113 -10.67 -6.64 -17.98
CA PHE A 113 -11.27 -7.33 -16.85
C PHE A 113 -12.52 -6.57 -16.42
N GLU A 114 -13.70 -7.09 -16.75
CA GLU A 114 -14.95 -6.33 -16.57
C GLU A 114 -16.13 -7.19 -16.11
N TYR A 115 -17.08 -6.57 -15.43
CA TYR A 115 -18.32 -7.19 -14.95
C TYR A 115 -18.10 -8.43 -14.06
N ASN A 116 -16.96 -8.57 -13.43
CA ASN A 116 -16.70 -9.67 -12.51
C ASN A 116 -17.09 -9.29 -11.08
N GLU A 117 -17.29 -10.30 -10.24
CA GLU A 117 -17.45 -10.17 -8.79
C GLU A 117 -16.34 -10.95 -8.09
N LEU A 118 -15.69 -10.30 -7.10
CA LEU A 118 -14.58 -10.88 -6.35
C LEU A 118 -14.74 -10.58 -4.86
N HIS A 119 -14.64 -11.63 -4.04
CA HIS A 119 -14.72 -11.47 -2.59
C HIS A 119 -13.99 -12.58 -1.84
N ASP A 120 -13.72 -12.37 -0.55
CA ASP A 120 -13.10 -13.36 0.33
C ASP A 120 -11.87 -14.04 -0.31
N VAL A 121 -10.97 -13.21 -0.82
CA VAL A 121 -9.66 -13.61 -1.39
C VAL A 121 -8.53 -12.94 -0.62
N CYS A 122 -7.29 -13.39 -0.81
CA CYS A 122 -6.15 -13.03 0.03
C CYS A 122 -6.35 -13.43 1.51
N MET A 123 -7.07 -14.54 1.77
CA MET A 123 -7.51 -14.92 3.11
C MET A 123 -6.41 -15.49 4.01
N ALA A 124 -5.26 -15.87 3.43
CA ALA A 124 -4.15 -16.50 4.17
C ALA A 124 -2.80 -15.81 3.93
N SER A 125 -2.79 -14.64 3.31
CA SER A 125 -1.55 -13.92 2.98
C SER A 125 -1.76 -12.42 2.99
N ASP A 126 -0.73 -11.71 3.39
CA ASP A 126 -0.56 -10.27 3.19
C ASP A 126 0.44 -10.01 2.07
N ASP A 127 0.66 -8.74 1.73
CA ASP A 127 1.45 -8.29 0.58
C ASP A 127 0.93 -8.89 -0.74
N ALA A 128 -0.38 -8.81 -0.92
CA ALA A 128 -1.09 -9.38 -2.05
C ALA A 128 -2.18 -8.42 -2.58
N GLY A 129 -2.58 -8.65 -3.82
CA GLY A 129 -3.75 -8.01 -4.42
C GLY A 129 -4.75 -9.05 -4.90
N ALA A 130 -6.05 -8.83 -4.69
CA ALA A 130 -7.06 -9.70 -5.29
C ALA A 130 -6.90 -9.74 -6.82
N PHE A 131 -6.64 -8.59 -7.44
CA PHE A 131 -6.09 -8.44 -8.78
C PHE A 131 -4.63 -7.97 -8.67
N TYR A 132 -3.70 -8.68 -9.29
CA TYR A 132 -2.28 -8.38 -9.25
C TYR A 132 -1.69 -8.26 -10.65
N LYS A 133 -0.91 -7.21 -10.84
CA LYS A 133 -0.05 -7.01 -12.00
C LYS A 133 1.21 -6.27 -11.58
N GLY A 134 2.36 -6.56 -12.21
CA GLY A 134 3.56 -5.86 -11.80
C GLY A 134 4.81 -6.18 -12.60
N ARG A 135 5.88 -5.45 -12.28
CA ARG A 135 7.28 -5.70 -12.66
C ARG A 135 7.61 -5.50 -14.14
N ASN A 136 6.70 -4.89 -14.89
CA ASN A 136 7.01 -4.60 -16.29
C ASN A 136 6.15 -3.44 -16.83
N PRO A 137 6.61 -2.19 -16.78
CA PRO A 137 5.85 -1.03 -17.24
C PRO A 137 5.61 -0.97 -18.75
N SER A 138 6.18 -1.89 -19.56
CA SER A 138 5.81 -2.06 -20.96
C SER A 138 4.49 -2.83 -21.15
N MET A 139 4.01 -3.49 -20.09
CA MET A 139 2.75 -4.23 -20.08
C MET A 139 1.60 -3.28 -19.70
N ARG A 140 1.21 -2.39 -20.59
CA ARG A 140 0.27 -1.27 -20.38
C ARG A 140 -1.04 -1.47 -21.12
N GLY A 141 -1.99 -0.57 -20.83
CA GLY A 141 -3.25 -0.48 -21.57
C GLY A 141 -4.32 -1.45 -21.08
N ASN A 142 -4.10 -2.10 -19.93
CA ASN A 142 -5.12 -2.97 -19.38
C ASN A 142 -6.21 -2.16 -18.69
N VAL A 143 -7.44 -2.65 -18.78
CA VAL A 143 -8.63 -1.98 -18.26
C VAL A 143 -9.34 -2.89 -17.26
N VAL A 144 -9.47 -2.41 -16.03
CA VAL A 144 -10.25 -3.05 -14.97
C VAL A 144 -11.49 -2.20 -14.75
N ARG A 145 -12.66 -2.63 -15.24
CA ARG A 145 -13.86 -1.80 -15.19
C ARG A 145 -15.13 -2.55 -14.84
N TYR A 146 -16.06 -1.87 -14.17
CA TYR A 146 -17.40 -2.37 -13.88
C TYR A 146 -17.39 -3.72 -13.14
N ASN A 147 -16.43 -3.89 -12.19
CA ASN A 147 -16.37 -5.06 -11.34
C ASN A 147 -16.87 -4.71 -9.94
N PHE A 148 -17.36 -5.71 -9.23
CA PHE A 148 -17.72 -5.61 -7.83
C PHE A 148 -16.67 -6.35 -6.97
N TRP A 149 -16.04 -5.60 -6.06
CA TRP A 149 -15.00 -6.06 -5.15
C TRP A 149 -15.48 -5.88 -3.73
N HIS A 150 -15.53 -6.96 -2.94
CA HIS A 150 -15.98 -6.80 -1.56
C HIS A 150 -15.30 -7.79 -0.59
N HIS A 151 -15.28 -7.41 0.70
CA HIS A 151 -14.72 -8.24 1.78
C HIS A 151 -13.28 -8.71 1.49
N ILE A 152 -12.42 -7.78 1.12
CA ILE A 152 -11.00 -8.03 0.88
C ILE A 152 -10.21 -7.39 2.01
N GLY A 153 -9.64 -8.22 2.89
CA GLY A 153 -8.95 -7.79 4.10
C GLY A 153 -7.46 -8.15 4.10
N SER A 154 -6.82 -7.94 5.25
CA SER A 154 -5.44 -8.30 5.53
C SER A 154 -5.42 -9.23 6.74
N PRO A 155 -5.26 -10.54 6.55
CA PRO A 155 -5.38 -11.53 7.63
C PRO A 155 -4.33 -11.34 8.73
N MET A 156 -3.09 -10.99 8.38
CA MET A 156 -1.99 -10.77 9.32
C MET A 156 -1.79 -9.31 9.71
N GLY A 157 -2.50 -8.38 9.06
CA GLY A 157 -2.47 -6.95 9.41
C GLY A 157 -1.34 -6.13 8.80
N HIS A 158 -0.52 -6.70 7.90
CA HIS A 158 0.50 -5.96 7.17
C HIS A 158 -0.11 -5.10 6.07
N GLY A 159 -0.94 -5.67 5.22
CA GLY A 159 -1.67 -4.96 4.17
C GLY A 159 -1.92 -5.81 2.92
N ASN A 160 -3.10 -5.60 2.33
CA ASN A 160 -3.50 -6.10 1.02
C ASN A 160 -4.18 -4.99 0.22
N ALA A 161 -4.37 -5.23 -1.07
CA ALA A 161 -5.14 -4.38 -1.98
C ALA A 161 -6.22 -5.17 -2.71
N ALA A 162 -7.30 -4.52 -3.14
CA ALA A 162 -8.20 -5.13 -4.11
C ALA A 162 -7.54 -5.16 -5.50
N ILE A 163 -6.88 -4.07 -5.88
CA ILE A 163 -6.09 -3.98 -7.12
C ILE A 163 -4.67 -3.53 -6.77
N TYR A 164 -3.67 -4.32 -7.13
CA TYR A 164 -2.27 -4.07 -6.83
C TYR A 164 -1.44 -4.00 -8.12
N PHE A 165 -0.93 -2.80 -8.41
CA PHE A 165 0.05 -2.53 -9.46
C PHE A 165 1.43 -2.42 -8.82
N ASP A 166 2.24 -3.47 -8.96
CA ASP A 166 3.48 -3.66 -8.20
C ASP A 166 4.73 -3.34 -9.01
N ASP A 167 5.81 -3.02 -8.29
CA ASP A 167 7.18 -2.85 -8.79
C ASP A 167 7.29 -2.09 -10.11
N GLY A 168 6.88 -0.83 -10.10
CA GLY A 168 7.03 0.07 -11.23
C GLY A 168 6.01 -0.14 -12.36
N ASP A 169 4.97 -0.94 -12.14
CA ASP A 169 3.90 -1.15 -13.11
C ASP A 169 3.06 0.12 -13.33
N GLY A 170 2.55 0.33 -14.54
CA GLY A 170 1.79 1.55 -14.81
C GLY A 170 1.10 1.59 -16.16
N GLY A 171 0.30 2.65 -16.37
CA GLY A 171 -0.50 2.85 -17.57
C GLY A 171 -1.80 2.07 -17.60
N GLU A 172 -2.36 1.78 -16.40
CA GLU A 172 -3.56 1.00 -16.21
C GLU A 172 -4.78 1.90 -15.95
N SER A 173 -5.97 1.41 -16.30
CA SER A 173 -7.22 2.13 -16.08
C SER A 173 -8.18 1.33 -15.21
N VAL A 174 -8.60 1.93 -14.07
CA VAL A 174 -9.58 1.37 -13.13
C VAL A 174 -10.83 2.24 -13.18
N ILE A 175 -11.90 1.76 -13.83
CA ILE A 175 -13.02 2.62 -14.22
C ILE A 175 -14.37 2.02 -13.78
N GLY A 176 -15.18 2.79 -13.07
CA GLY A 176 -16.58 2.44 -12.78
C GLY A 176 -16.75 1.16 -11.96
N ASN A 177 -15.74 0.76 -11.19
CA ASN A 177 -15.84 -0.37 -10.28
C ASN A 177 -16.56 0.03 -8.99
N VAL A 178 -17.07 -0.95 -8.28
CA VAL A 178 -17.61 -0.80 -6.93
C VAL A 178 -16.75 -1.58 -5.96
N PHE A 179 -16.30 -0.91 -4.91
CA PHE A 179 -15.51 -1.47 -3.84
C PHE A 179 -16.27 -1.34 -2.53
N PHE A 180 -16.51 -2.45 -1.86
CA PHE A 180 -17.14 -2.45 -0.54
C PHE A 180 -16.27 -3.19 0.46
N LYS A 181 -15.97 -2.56 1.60
CA LYS A 181 -15.24 -3.19 2.70
C LYS A 181 -13.89 -3.79 2.25
N CYS A 182 -13.10 -2.98 1.50
CA CYS A 182 -11.73 -3.31 1.15
C CYS A 182 -10.77 -2.70 2.20
N GLY A 183 -10.13 -3.58 2.98
CA GLY A 183 -9.38 -3.21 4.19
C GLY A 183 -10.27 -3.10 5.43
N GLU A 184 -9.69 -3.37 6.60
CA GLU A 184 -10.39 -3.42 7.89
C GLU A 184 -9.86 -2.36 8.85
N PRO A 185 -10.71 -1.80 9.75
CA PRO A 185 -10.24 -0.95 10.84
C PRO A 185 -9.18 -1.68 11.70
N GLY A 186 -8.12 -0.97 12.09
CA GLY A 186 -7.10 -1.52 12.98
C GLY A 186 -6.06 -2.44 12.32
N LYS A 187 -6.27 -2.89 11.09
CA LYS A 187 -5.29 -3.67 10.33
C LYS A 187 -4.57 -2.81 9.28
N GLY A 188 -3.42 -3.25 8.78
CA GLY A 188 -2.74 -2.63 7.65
C GLY A 188 -3.60 -2.63 6.38
N SER A 189 -3.34 -1.70 5.48
CA SER A 189 -3.92 -1.67 4.14
C SER A 189 -2.98 -0.89 3.25
N PHE A 190 -2.64 -1.44 2.10
CA PHE A 190 -1.87 -0.72 1.09
C PHE A 190 -2.73 0.34 0.39
N GLY A 191 -3.99 0.05 0.25
CA GLY A 191 -4.99 0.83 -0.47
C GLY A 191 -5.90 -0.11 -1.25
N THR A 192 -7.14 0.30 -1.50
CA THR A 192 -8.07 -0.48 -2.33
C THR A 192 -7.52 -0.61 -3.75
N ILE A 193 -7.04 0.50 -4.33
CA ILE A 193 -6.20 0.53 -5.52
C ILE A 193 -4.80 0.98 -5.07
N PHE A 194 -3.81 0.13 -5.23
CA PHE A 194 -2.44 0.37 -4.78
C PHE A 194 -1.43 0.34 -5.92
N SER A 195 -0.49 1.31 -5.92
CA SER A 195 0.60 1.40 -6.89
C SER A 195 1.94 1.47 -6.17
N HIS A 196 2.78 0.44 -6.33
CA HIS A 196 4.13 0.40 -5.79
C HIS A 196 5.16 0.82 -6.85
N GLY A 197 5.69 2.00 -6.70
CA GLY A 197 6.70 2.57 -7.61
C GLY A 197 6.19 2.96 -9.01
N GLY A 198 4.99 2.54 -9.38
CA GLY A 198 4.41 2.77 -10.70
C GLY A 198 3.75 4.15 -10.84
N HIS A 199 3.41 4.47 -12.09
CA HIS A 199 2.78 5.74 -12.45
C HIS A 199 1.91 5.62 -13.71
N ASP A 200 1.22 6.67 -14.08
CA ASP A 200 0.26 6.76 -15.20
C ASP A 200 -1.00 5.92 -15.02
N ASN A 201 -1.24 5.37 -13.82
CA ASN A 201 -2.48 4.68 -13.53
C ASN A 201 -3.62 5.67 -13.33
N ARG A 202 -4.83 5.29 -13.73
CA ARG A 202 -6.04 6.11 -13.60
C ARG A 202 -7.12 5.38 -12.80
N SER A 203 -7.72 6.10 -11.85
CA SER A 203 -8.90 5.68 -11.09
C SER A 203 -10.03 6.64 -11.40
N GLU A 204 -11.08 6.19 -12.12
CA GLU A 204 -12.12 7.07 -12.61
C GLU A 204 -13.52 6.49 -12.44
N GLY A 205 -14.44 7.29 -11.90
CA GLY A 205 -15.85 6.92 -11.81
C GLY A 205 -16.17 5.73 -10.91
N ASN A 206 -15.24 5.35 -10.01
CA ASN A 206 -15.44 4.24 -9.08
C ASN A 206 -16.26 4.68 -7.86
N ILE A 207 -16.93 3.72 -7.23
CA ILE A 207 -17.61 3.88 -5.95
C ILE A 207 -16.84 3.09 -4.90
N PHE A 208 -16.38 3.79 -3.86
CA PHE A 208 -15.74 3.19 -2.68
C PHE A 208 -16.67 3.31 -1.47
N VAL A 209 -17.05 2.20 -0.87
CA VAL A 209 -17.93 2.16 0.30
C VAL A 209 -17.24 1.42 1.43
N ALA A 210 -17.12 2.04 2.59
CA ALA A 210 -16.47 1.47 3.77
C ALA A 210 -15.07 0.89 3.49
N CYS A 211 -14.32 1.51 2.58
CA CYS A 211 -12.93 1.12 2.29
C CYS A 211 -11.97 1.83 3.26
N LYS A 212 -10.99 1.11 3.79
CA LYS A 212 -10.05 1.69 4.74
C LYS A 212 -9.20 2.80 4.11
N ARG A 213 -8.68 2.56 2.91
CA ARG A 213 -7.93 3.52 2.09
C ARG A 213 -8.28 3.29 0.64
N PRO A 214 -9.10 4.13 0.02
CA PRO A 214 -9.45 4.01 -1.39
C PRO A 214 -8.25 3.95 -2.33
N LEU A 215 -7.28 4.84 -2.15
CA LEU A 215 -6.10 4.97 -3.01
C LEU A 215 -4.83 4.86 -2.18
N GLY A 216 -3.90 4.04 -2.61
CA GLY A 216 -2.61 3.92 -1.96
C GLY A 216 -1.47 3.92 -2.96
N SER A 217 -0.31 4.44 -2.58
CA SER A 217 0.91 4.23 -3.33
C SER A 217 2.15 4.33 -2.46
N SER A 218 3.20 3.66 -2.91
CA SER A 218 4.55 3.73 -2.38
C SER A 218 5.48 4.17 -3.50
N PRO A 219 5.61 5.50 -3.74
CA PRO A 219 6.34 6.02 -4.89
C PRO A 219 7.84 5.75 -4.74
N TRP A 220 8.48 5.46 -5.86
CA TRP A 220 9.93 5.35 -5.91
C TRP A 220 10.57 6.70 -6.26
N ASN A 221 11.70 6.98 -5.62
CA ASN A 221 12.55 8.12 -6.02
C ASN A 221 13.28 7.79 -7.34
N ASP A 222 13.84 8.83 -7.97
CA ASP A 222 14.49 8.72 -9.28
C ASP A 222 15.67 7.75 -9.26
N LYS A 223 16.46 7.73 -8.18
CA LYS A 223 17.60 6.82 -8.04
C LYS A 223 17.17 5.35 -8.00
N ARG A 224 16.09 5.02 -7.28
CA ARG A 224 15.54 3.65 -7.25
C ARG A 224 15.00 3.26 -8.61
N TRP A 225 14.24 4.16 -9.25
CA TRP A 225 13.71 3.95 -10.58
C TRP A 225 14.81 3.75 -11.62
N GLU A 226 15.82 4.61 -11.63
CA GLU A 226 16.99 4.50 -12.53
C GLU A 226 17.74 3.17 -12.33
N ASN A 227 17.95 2.77 -11.08
CA ASN A 227 18.58 1.49 -10.79
C ASN A 227 17.75 0.32 -11.30
N TYR A 228 16.44 0.31 -11.03
CA TYR A 228 15.52 -0.74 -11.46
C TYR A 228 15.43 -0.82 -13.00
N LEU A 229 15.40 0.33 -13.67
CA LEU A 229 15.44 0.41 -15.13
C LEU A 229 16.71 -0.27 -15.67
N LYS A 230 17.87 0.04 -15.14
CA LYS A 230 19.16 -0.52 -15.60
C LYS A 230 19.32 -2.01 -15.31
N THR A 231 18.85 -2.48 -14.18
CA THR A 231 19.09 -3.86 -13.72
C THR A 231 18.04 -4.85 -14.20
N GLU A 232 16.77 -4.46 -14.26
CA GLU A 232 15.66 -5.39 -14.50
C GLU A 232 14.81 -5.04 -15.73
N LEU A 233 14.57 -3.75 -15.97
CA LEU A 233 13.58 -3.32 -16.96
C LEU A 233 14.16 -3.11 -18.36
N LEU A 234 15.41 -2.71 -18.49
CA LEU A 234 15.99 -2.35 -19.79
C LEU A 234 15.82 -3.47 -20.82
N ALA A 235 16.15 -4.70 -20.44
CA ALA A 235 16.01 -5.84 -21.35
C ALA A 235 14.54 -6.15 -21.71
N LYS A 236 13.62 -6.02 -20.76
CA LYS A 236 12.18 -6.21 -20.97
C LYS A 236 11.61 -5.18 -21.92
N MET A 237 12.09 -3.94 -21.87
CA MET A 237 11.56 -2.79 -22.61
C MET A 237 12.26 -2.52 -23.95
N THR A 238 13.36 -3.20 -24.23
CA THR A 238 14.11 -3.02 -25.48
C THR A 238 14.33 -4.31 -26.25
N LYS A 239 14.40 -5.47 -25.59
CA LYS A 239 14.64 -6.78 -26.22
C LYS A 239 13.40 -7.65 -26.34
N GLU A 240 12.55 -7.68 -25.30
CA GLU A 240 11.25 -8.40 -25.40
C GLU A 240 10.27 -7.63 -26.28
N VAL A 241 10.24 -6.31 -26.11
CA VAL A 241 9.47 -5.36 -26.90
C VAL A 241 10.30 -4.07 -27.04
N ASP A 242 10.14 -3.36 -28.15
CA ASP A 242 10.79 -2.05 -28.29
C ASP A 242 9.75 -0.94 -28.02
N ILE A 243 9.76 -0.40 -26.79
CA ILE A 243 8.82 0.65 -26.40
C ILE A 243 9.13 2.01 -27.04
N THR A 244 10.28 2.17 -27.69
CA THR A 244 10.68 3.41 -28.37
C THR A 244 10.14 3.50 -29.80
N GLN A 245 9.47 2.46 -30.28
CA GLN A 245 8.95 2.34 -31.64
C GLN A 245 7.44 2.01 -31.65
N PRO A 246 6.73 2.26 -32.76
CA PRO A 246 5.42 1.68 -32.97
C PRO A 246 5.46 0.14 -32.88
N PRO A 247 4.43 -0.51 -32.34
CA PRO A 247 3.13 0.08 -31.97
C PRO A 247 3.07 0.73 -30.59
N PHE A 248 4.11 0.61 -29.74
CA PHE A 248 4.06 1.10 -28.35
C PHE A 248 3.92 2.63 -28.26
N THR A 249 4.75 3.38 -28.99
CA THR A 249 4.70 4.86 -28.99
C THR A 249 3.38 5.40 -29.54
N THR A 250 2.73 4.67 -30.43
CA THR A 250 1.41 5.06 -30.95
C THR A 250 0.28 4.71 -29.99
N ARG A 251 0.39 3.55 -29.30
CA ARG A 251 -0.67 3.05 -28.40
C ARG A 251 -0.63 3.72 -27.03
N SER A 252 0.55 3.98 -26.52
CA SER A 252 0.81 4.57 -25.21
C SER A 252 1.92 5.61 -25.33
N PRO A 253 1.64 6.82 -25.81
CA PRO A 253 2.65 7.86 -25.99
C PRO A 253 3.45 8.20 -24.73
N GLU A 254 2.86 8.00 -23.55
CA GLU A 254 3.50 8.21 -22.24
C GLU A 254 4.69 7.27 -21.97
N VAL A 255 4.87 6.20 -22.74
CA VAL A 255 6.03 5.28 -22.58
C VAL A 255 7.37 5.96 -22.91
N GLU A 256 7.35 7.04 -23.68
CA GLU A 256 8.56 7.78 -24.04
C GLU A 256 9.32 8.27 -22.81
N GLY A 257 8.60 8.68 -21.76
CA GLY A 257 9.18 9.15 -20.51
C GLY A 257 9.72 8.06 -19.58
N ILE A 258 9.43 6.77 -19.84
CA ILE A 258 9.83 5.68 -18.93
C ILE A 258 11.35 5.48 -18.95
N MET A 259 11.97 5.56 -20.13
CA MET A 259 13.39 5.29 -20.31
C MET A 259 14.29 6.46 -19.88
N THR A 260 13.73 7.63 -19.72
CA THR A 260 14.46 8.84 -19.31
C THR A 260 14.13 9.17 -17.87
N PRO A 261 15.12 9.20 -16.94
CA PRO A 261 14.90 9.72 -15.60
C PRO A 261 14.39 11.15 -15.70
N GLN A 262 13.21 11.41 -15.20
CA GLN A 262 12.66 12.75 -15.10
C GLN A 262 12.73 13.19 -13.65
N ASP A 263 13.22 14.39 -13.38
CA ASP A 263 13.28 14.97 -12.05
C ASP A 263 11.88 14.93 -11.40
N GLY A 264 11.71 14.02 -10.45
CA GLY A 264 10.67 13.84 -9.42
C GLY A 264 9.23 14.28 -9.63
N ALA A 265 8.98 15.18 -10.57
CA ALA A 265 7.72 15.90 -10.67
C ALA A 265 6.62 15.21 -11.49
N VAL A 266 6.93 14.18 -12.30
CA VAL A 266 6.02 13.75 -13.39
C VAL A 266 5.40 12.37 -13.21
N ARG A 267 5.95 11.53 -12.33
CA ARG A 267 5.44 10.17 -12.12
C ARG A 267 4.26 10.16 -11.14
N LYS A 268 3.07 10.39 -11.67
CA LYS A 268 1.84 10.45 -10.88
C LYS A 268 0.81 9.45 -11.36
N ASN A 269 0.01 8.97 -10.42
CA ASN A 269 -1.25 8.31 -10.67
C ASN A 269 -2.38 9.34 -10.54
N ARG A 270 -3.48 9.18 -11.26
CA ARG A 270 -4.57 10.16 -11.27
C ARG A 270 -5.90 9.57 -10.84
N ALA A 271 -6.65 10.33 -10.03
CA ALA A 271 -7.97 9.95 -9.58
C ALA A 271 -8.97 11.08 -9.83
N SER A 272 -10.09 10.75 -10.49
CA SER A 272 -11.14 11.71 -10.81
C SER A 272 -12.51 11.05 -10.84
N ASN A 273 -13.55 11.82 -10.57
CA ASN A 273 -14.95 11.39 -10.63
C ASN A 273 -15.29 10.16 -9.76
N ASN A 274 -14.49 9.83 -8.75
CA ASN A 274 -14.79 8.73 -7.84
C ASN A 274 -15.71 9.22 -6.71
N VAL A 275 -16.56 8.34 -6.22
CA VAL A 275 -17.45 8.62 -5.07
C VAL A 275 -16.99 7.80 -3.88
N LEU A 276 -16.77 8.46 -2.74
CA LEU A 276 -16.28 7.85 -1.52
C LEU A 276 -17.34 7.94 -0.41
N VAL A 277 -17.74 6.80 0.16
CA VAL A 277 -18.80 6.74 1.17
C VAL A 277 -18.31 6.02 2.41
N GLY A 278 -18.23 6.74 3.54
CA GLY A 278 -17.79 6.18 4.82
C GLY A 278 -16.39 5.56 4.78
N CYS A 279 -15.52 6.07 3.93
CA CYS A 279 -14.16 5.58 3.80
C CYS A 279 -13.23 6.14 4.89
N GLY A 280 -12.10 5.45 5.11
CA GLY A 280 -11.04 5.92 5.98
C GLY A 280 -10.20 7.03 5.32
N GLU A 281 -8.87 6.93 5.42
CA GLU A 281 -7.95 7.85 4.74
C GLU A 281 -8.07 7.71 3.22
N VAL A 282 -8.31 8.83 2.52
CA VAL A 282 -8.63 8.78 1.08
C VAL A 282 -7.46 8.29 0.24
N SER A 283 -6.25 8.80 0.52
CA SER A 283 -5.06 8.41 -0.25
C SER A 283 -3.78 8.47 0.54
N SER A 284 -2.76 7.81 0.02
CA SER A 284 -1.35 7.96 0.42
C SER A 284 -0.46 7.97 -0.82
N GLY A 285 0.73 8.59 -0.71
CA GLY A 285 1.75 8.59 -1.74
C GLY A 285 1.49 9.59 -2.90
N ASN A 286 1.71 9.16 -4.15
CA ASN A 286 1.76 10.04 -5.32
C ASN A 286 0.46 10.08 -6.16
N TRP A 287 -0.70 9.84 -5.57
CA TRP A 287 -1.98 10.04 -6.25
C TRP A 287 -2.29 11.54 -6.38
N GLU A 288 -2.48 12.00 -7.60
CA GLU A 288 -3.05 13.30 -7.92
C GLU A 288 -4.57 13.19 -7.94
N ILE A 289 -5.21 13.72 -6.90
CA ILE A 289 -6.66 13.62 -6.71
C ILE A 289 -7.27 14.93 -7.18
N ALA A 290 -8.13 14.86 -8.18
CA ALA A 290 -8.90 16.00 -8.64
C ALA A 290 -10.00 16.37 -7.63
N ASP A 291 -10.42 17.63 -7.62
CA ASP A 291 -11.46 18.14 -6.69
C ASP A 291 -12.85 17.50 -6.88
N ASN A 292 -13.04 16.79 -8.00
CA ASN A 292 -14.28 16.11 -8.34
C ASN A 292 -14.37 14.65 -7.83
N ASN A 293 -13.87 14.38 -6.63
CA ASN A 293 -14.01 13.11 -5.94
C ASN A 293 -14.79 13.33 -4.62
N PRO A 294 -16.14 13.44 -4.64
CA PRO A 294 -16.92 13.75 -3.45
C PRO A 294 -16.86 12.66 -2.40
N GLU A 295 -16.74 13.09 -1.13
CA GLU A 295 -16.77 12.24 0.06
C GLU A 295 -18.10 12.41 0.81
N PHE A 296 -18.71 11.29 1.19
CA PHE A 296 -19.92 11.23 2.00
C PHE A 296 -19.66 10.44 3.30
N GLU A 297 -20.16 10.97 4.41
CA GLU A 297 -20.00 10.32 5.72
C GLU A 297 -20.93 9.12 5.93
N SER A 298 -22.04 9.10 5.19
CA SER A 298 -23.10 8.10 5.28
C SER A 298 -23.71 7.88 3.91
N ASP A 299 -24.64 6.95 3.82
CA ASP A 299 -25.37 6.64 2.59
C ASP A 299 -25.92 7.91 1.91
N PRO A 300 -25.43 8.28 0.73
CA PRO A 300 -25.88 9.45 -0.02
C PRO A 300 -27.15 9.19 -0.83
N GLY A 301 -27.81 8.06 -0.65
CA GLY A 301 -29.02 7.63 -1.36
C GLY A 301 -28.78 6.45 -2.28
N PHE A 302 -28.23 5.36 -1.77
CA PHE A 302 -28.12 4.09 -2.50
C PHE A 302 -29.47 3.48 -2.84
N MET A 303 -29.54 2.72 -3.94
CA MET A 303 -30.76 2.03 -4.38
C MET A 303 -31.15 0.91 -3.41
N ASP A 304 -30.28 -0.06 -3.20
CA ASP A 304 -30.47 -1.21 -2.31
C ASP A 304 -29.14 -1.77 -1.83
N PRO A 305 -28.48 -1.09 -0.87
CA PRO A 305 -27.17 -1.50 -0.40
C PRO A 305 -27.17 -2.87 0.32
N VAL A 306 -28.32 -3.28 0.86
CA VAL A 306 -28.44 -4.59 1.55
C VAL A 306 -28.21 -5.76 0.58
N HIS A 307 -28.58 -5.57 -0.68
CA HIS A 307 -28.35 -6.56 -1.75
C HIS A 307 -27.19 -6.17 -2.67
N GLY A 308 -26.27 -5.28 -2.23
CA GLY A 308 -25.10 -4.88 -3.00
C GLY A 308 -25.35 -3.88 -4.11
N ASP A 309 -26.58 -3.32 -4.23
CA ASP A 309 -26.86 -2.30 -5.24
C ASP A 309 -26.52 -0.90 -4.73
N PHE A 310 -25.26 -0.55 -4.89
CA PHE A 310 -24.70 0.77 -4.55
C PHE A 310 -24.92 1.83 -5.63
N ARG A 311 -25.80 1.61 -6.61
CA ARG A 311 -26.23 2.69 -7.51
C ARG A 311 -26.95 3.77 -6.71
N PHE A 312 -26.84 5.00 -7.18
CA PHE A 312 -27.49 6.14 -6.53
C PHE A 312 -28.90 6.37 -7.08
N LYS A 313 -29.85 6.67 -6.19
CA LYS A 313 -31.21 7.14 -6.54
C LYS A 313 -31.09 8.48 -7.26
N LYS A 314 -32.08 8.79 -8.12
CA LYS A 314 -32.09 10.03 -8.93
C LYS A 314 -31.94 11.34 -8.14
N ASN A 315 -32.37 11.35 -6.89
CA ASN A 315 -32.29 12.49 -5.97
C ASN A 315 -31.08 12.44 -5.04
N SER A 316 -30.12 11.55 -5.29
CA SER A 316 -28.92 11.48 -4.50
C SER A 316 -28.08 12.77 -4.60
N ALA A 317 -27.48 13.16 -3.47
CA ALA A 317 -26.57 14.30 -3.39
C ALA A 317 -25.32 14.12 -4.28
N VAL A 318 -25.00 12.90 -4.67
CA VAL A 318 -23.90 12.61 -5.61
C VAL A 318 -24.06 13.37 -6.90
N PHE A 319 -25.27 13.39 -7.49
CA PHE A 319 -25.49 14.06 -8.77
C PHE A 319 -25.46 15.60 -8.69
N THR A 320 -25.59 16.15 -7.49
CA THR A 320 -25.40 17.58 -7.24
C THR A 320 -23.92 17.93 -7.12
N GLN A 321 -23.14 17.11 -6.41
CA GLN A 321 -21.70 17.35 -6.20
C GLN A 321 -20.85 16.91 -7.40
N LEU A 322 -21.33 15.93 -8.17
CA LEU A 322 -20.67 15.39 -9.35
C LEU A 322 -21.64 15.34 -10.54
N PRO A 323 -21.93 16.49 -11.17
CA PRO A 323 -22.80 16.54 -12.33
C PRO A 323 -22.27 15.68 -13.47
N GLY A 324 -23.13 14.84 -14.05
CA GLY A 324 -22.74 13.93 -15.13
C GLY A 324 -22.22 12.56 -14.68
N PHE A 325 -22.10 12.30 -13.38
CA PHE A 325 -21.79 10.97 -12.89
C PHE A 325 -22.81 9.94 -13.39
N LYS A 326 -22.29 8.79 -13.82
CA LYS A 326 -23.14 7.68 -14.28
C LYS A 326 -22.99 6.52 -13.31
N ASN A 327 -24.13 6.00 -12.84
CA ASN A 327 -24.11 4.79 -12.04
C ASN A 327 -23.41 3.64 -12.76
N PRO A 328 -22.47 2.95 -12.14
CA PRO A 328 -21.93 1.70 -12.66
C PRO A 328 -23.06 0.67 -12.89
N PRO A 329 -22.93 -0.23 -13.87
CA PRO A 329 -23.96 -1.22 -14.20
C PRO A 329 -23.97 -2.41 -13.23
N ILE A 330 -24.12 -2.16 -11.94
CA ILE A 330 -24.01 -3.14 -10.85
C ILE A 330 -24.83 -4.41 -11.08
N PRO A 331 -26.11 -4.35 -11.53
CA PRO A 331 -26.88 -5.56 -11.77
C PRO A 331 -26.35 -6.50 -12.86
N GLN A 332 -25.32 -6.05 -13.59
CA GLN A 332 -24.66 -6.85 -14.62
C GLN A 332 -23.32 -7.42 -14.14
N MET A 333 -22.86 -7.08 -12.92
CA MET A 333 -21.60 -7.58 -12.36
C MET A 333 -21.82 -8.97 -11.77
N GLY A 334 -20.79 -9.83 -11.88
CA GLY A 334 -20.84 -11.23 -11.47
C GLY A 334 -21.49 -12.15 -12.50
N LEU A 335 -21.87 -13.32 -12.05
CA LEU A 335 -22.46 -14.36 -12.91
C LEU A 335 -23.81 -13.95 -13.50
N VAL A 336 -24.05 -14.38 -14.72
CA VAL A 336 -25.32 -14.17 -15.41
C VAL A 336 -25.99 -15.48 -15.78
N ARG A 337 -27.33 -15.49 -15.80
CA ARG A 337 -28.09 -16.64 -16.34
C ARG A 337 -28.08 -16.58 -17.86
N ASP A 338 -27.72 -17.70 -18.45
CA ASP A 338 -27.76 -17.89 -19.90
C ASP A 338 -28.16 -19.35 -20.24
N THR A 339 -27.94 -19.76 -21.47
CA THR A 339 -28.24 -21.13 -21.92
C THR A 339 -27.30 -22.18 -21.36
N VAL A 340 -26.11 -21.79 -20.88
CA VAL A 340 -25.10 -22.67 -20.29
C VAL A 340 -25.25 -22.68 -18.77
N ARG A 341 -25.32 -21.50 -18.15
CA ARG A 341 -25.51 -21.31 -16.71
C ARG A 341 -26.97 -20.98 -16.41
N THR A 342 -27.79 -21.98 -16.18
CA THR A 342 -29.23 -21.83 -15.94
C THR A 342 -29.59 -21.43 -14.51
N SER A 343 -28.66 -21.61 -13.55
CA SER A 343 -28.83 -21.23 -12.15
C SER A 343 -27.61 -20.46 -11.64
N LEU A 344 -27.84 -19.56 -10.69
CA LEU A 344 -26.78 -18.86 -9.98
C LEU A 344 -26.61 -19.43 -8.57
N PRO A 345 -25.39 -19.40 -7.99
CA PRO A 345 -25.20 -19.72 -6.59
C PRO A 345 -25.98 -18.73 -5.71
N PRO A 346 -26.28 -19.08 -4.46
CA PRO A 346 -26.85 -18.12 -3.51
C PRO A 346 -25.92 -16.91 -3.35
N PRO A 347 -26.47 -15.68 -3.25
CA PRO A 347 -25.65 -14.51 -2.96
C PRO A 347 -24.90 -14.68 -1.63
N SER A 348 -23.61 -14.40 -1.62
CA SER A 348 -22.76 -14.41 -0.40
C SER A 348 -22.54 -13.03 0.19
N PHE A 349 -23.05 -11.97 -0.47
CA PHE A 349 -22.87 -10.60 -0.04
C PHE A 349 -23.59 -10.30 1.27
N VAL A 350 -22.88 -9.71 2.23
CA VAL A 350 -23.41 -9.28 3.53
C VAL A 350 -23.12 -7.79 3.69
N TYR A 351 -24.17 -7.02 3.93
CA TYR A 351 -24.09 -5.58 4.22
C TYR A 351 -24.41 -5.31 5.68
N ASP A 352 -23.46 -4.69 6.37
CA ASP A 352 -23.70 -4.10 7.69
C ASP A 352 -23.59 -2.57 7.59
N PRO A 353 -24.66 -1.81 7.90
CA PRO A 353 -24.61 -0.35 7.93
C PRO A 353 -23.56 0.21 8.90
N GLN A 354 -23.12 -0.58 9.88
CA GLN A 354 -22.06 -0.19 10.80
C GLN A 354 -20.70 -0.14 10.12
N ASP A 355 -20.47 -0.89 9.05
CA ASP A 355 -19.20 -0.85 8.31
C ASP A 355 -18.91 0.55 7.76
N VAL A 356 -19.93 1.24 7.24
CA VAL A 356 -19.82 2.64 6.76
C VAL A 356 -19.50 3.61 7.90
N LYS A 357 -20.03 3.37 9.10
CA LYS A 357 -19.78 4.21 10.29
C LYS A 357 -18.45 3.88 10.98
N SER A 358 -18.10 2.59 11.02
CA SER A 358 -16.93 2.10 11.78
C SER A 358 -15.60 2.54 11.18
N MET A 359 -15.51 2.62 9.87
CA MET A 359 -14.29 3.01 9.19
C MET A 359 -13.92 4.48 9.51
N LYS A 360 -14.92 5.36 9.51
CA LYS A 360 -14.72 6.77 9.86
C LYS A 360 -14.60 6.98 11.36
N ALA A 361 -15.35 6.23 12.18
CA ALA A 361 -15.18 6.21 13.62
C ALA A 361 -13.78 5.72 14.01
N ALA A 362 -13.22 4.74 13.30
CA ALA A 362 -11.83 4.31 13.48
C ALA A 362 -10.84 5.42 13.10
N ARG A 363 -11.05 6.13 11.98
CA ARG A 363 -10.26 7.33 11.63
C ARG A 363 -10.42 8.44 12.66
N ALA A 364 -11.66 8.73 13.08
CA ALA A 364 -11.95 9.72 14.12
C ALA A 364 -11.44 9.27 15.50
N SER A 365 -11.47 7.97 15.83
CA SER A 365 -10.91 7.45 17.09
C SER A 365 -9.38 7.39 17.06
N ILE A 366 -8.75 7.17 15.93
CA ILE A 366 -7.31 7.36 15.75
C ILE A 366 -6.97 8.85 15.90
N ALA A 367 -7.75 9.75 15.32
CA ALA A 367 -7.62 11.20 15.50
C ALA A 367 -8.02 11.68 16.90
N ALA A 368 -9.06 11.11 17.54
CA ALA A 368 -9.55 11.44 18.86
C ALA A 368 -8.95 10.59 20.01
N ALA A 369 -8.35 9.46 19.70
CA ALA A 369 -7.40 8.76 20.57
C ALA A 369 -6.05 9.51 20.65
N SER A 370 -5.95 10.66 19.97
CA SER A 370 -5.08 11.74 20.29
C SER A 370 -5.23 12.06 21.76
N ARG A 371 -4.28 11.54 22.52
CA ARG A 371 -3.95 11.93 23.88
C ARG A 371 -5.12 12.26 24.83
N LYS A 372 -5.45 11.34 25.69
CA LYS A 372 -6.19 11.68 26.93
C LYS A 372 -5.26 12.49 27.85
N GLY A 373 -5.03 13.76 27.52
CA GLY A 373 -4.17 14.64 28.31
C GLY A 373 -3.17 15.48 27.49
N PRO A 374 -2.48 16.43 28.15
CA PRO A 374 -1.46 17.23 27.50
C PRO A 374 -0.28 16.35 27.05
N ALA A 375 0.44 16.79 25.98
CA ALA A 375 1.64 16.14 25.51
C ALA A 375 2.66 15.99 26.67
N PRO A 376 3.30 14.83 26.85
CA PRO A 376 4.41 14.74 27.78
C PRO A 376 5.50 15.72 27.37
N VAL A 377 6.06 16.42 28.35
CA VAL A 377 7.13 17.40 28.10
C VAL A 377 8.42 16.87 28.72
N ALA A 378 9.42 16.65 27.86
CA ALA A 378 10.78 16.36 28.30
C ALA A 378 11.58 17.68 28.33
N LYS A 379 12.07 18.07 29.50
CA LYS A 379 12.95 19.22 29.66
C LYS A 379 14.39 18.83 29.37
N VAL A 380 15.04 19.58 28.49
CA VAL A 380 16.41 19.33 28.03
C VAL A 380 17.28 20.50 28.42
N SER A 381 18.28 20.22 29.26
CA SER A 381 19.22 21.23 29.74
C SER A 381 20.33 21.54 28.75
N ARG A 382 20.85 22.76 28.85
CA ARG A 382 22.04 23.16 28.08
C ARG A 382 23.27 22.36 28.51
N GLY A 383 24.05 21.93 27.55
CA GLY A 383 25.27 21.14 27.72
C GLY A 383 25.57 20.27 26.53
N SER A 384 26.62 19.47 26.61
CA SER A 384 27.00 18.50 25.59
C SER A 384 27.33 17.16 26.24
N PHE A 385 27.23 16.08 25.46
CA PHE A 385 27.81 14.80 25.81
C PHE A 385 29.25 14.79 25.31
N GLU A 386 30.22 15.00 26.21
CA GLU A 386 31.64 15.04 25.86
C GLU A 386 32.23 13.64 25.68
N GLY A 387 33.29 13.55 24.87
CA GLY A 387 34.02 12.31 24.59
C GLY A 387 33.34 11.38 23.57
N SER A 388 34.11 10.40 23.11
CA SER A 388 33.66 9.36 22.19
C SER A 388 33.22 8.07 22.89
N GLU A 389 33.31 8.01 24.22
CA GLU A 389 33.10 6.78 25.02
C GLU A 389 31.63 6.63 25.47
N ILE A 390 31.33 5.43 25.92
CA ILE A 390 30.03 5.10 26.54
C ILE A 390 29.97 5.78 27.91
N LEU A 391 28.99 6.65 28.07
CA LEU A 391 28.79 7.40 29.31
C LEU A 391 28.19 6.52 30.42
N SER A 392 28.63 6.74 31.65
CA SER A 392 28.07 6.07 32.82
C SER A 392 26.71 6.64 33.21
N GLU A 393 25.92 5.91 34.00
CA GLU A 393 24.66 6.43 34.55
C GLU A 393 24.87 7.65 35.46
N GLN A 394 26.03 7.79 36.07
CA GLN A 394 26.39 8.97 36.86
C GLN A 394 26.59 10.21 36.00
N ASP A 395 27.19 10.06 34.79
CA ASP A 395 27.38 11.16 33.85
C ASP A 395 26.08 11.58 33.14
N LEU A 396 25.19 10.62 32.92
CA LEU A 396 23.93 10.83 32.23
C LEU A 396 22.82 11.36 33.13
N GLY A 397 22.82 10.96 34.41
CA GLY A 397 21.72 11.25 35.35
C GLY A 397 20.41 10.50 35.00
N LYS A 398 19.27 11.05 35.45
CA LYS A 398 17.97 10.45 35.12
C LYS A 398 17.63 10.62 33.63
N PRO A 399 17.10 9.58 32.96
CA PRO A 399 16.64 9.72 31.59
C PRO A 399 15.47 10.69 31.48
N GLN A 400 15.51 11.59 30.51
CA GLN A 400 14.39 12.47 30.21
C GLN A 400 13.26 11.74 29.48
N ILE A 401 13.59 10.67 28.77
CA ILE A 401 12.67 9.90 27.93
C ILE A 401 12.82 8.41 28.20
N ILE A 402 11.69 7.72 28.36
CA ILE A 402 11.63 6.27 28.48
C ILE A 402 10.71 5.74 27.38
N LEU A 403 11.26 4.87 26.52
CA LEU A 403 10.51 4.15 25.51
C LEU A 403 10.00 2.84 26.13
N ALA A 404 8.74 2.81 26.51
CA ALA A 404 8.15 1.70 27.25
C ALA A 404 6.79 1.25 26.70
N ARG A 405 6.37 1.80 25.56
CA ARG A 405 5.11 1.47 24.91
C ARG A 405 5.33 1.11 23.45
N GLU A 406 4.50 0.22 22.95
CA GLU A 406 4.45 -0.11 21.54
C GLU A 406 3.68 0.96 20.73
N VAL A 407 3.77 0.92 19.42
CA VAL A 407 3.07 1.85 18.48
C VAL A 407 1.59 2.00 18.81
N GLY A 408 0.90 0.91 19.15
CA GLY A 408 -0.50 0.90 19.54
C GLY A 408 -0.80 1.43 20.94
N GLY A 409 0.24 1.74 21.74
CA GLY A 409 0.11 2.23 23.11
C GLY A 409 0.16 1.16 24.20
N THR A 410 0.30 -0.10 23.86
CA THR A 410 0.43 -1.22 24.81
C THR A 410 1.74 -1.10 25.61
N PRO A 411 1.74 -1.22 26.92
CA PRO A 411 2.97 -1.24 27.72
C PRO A 411 3.83 -2.44 27.35
N SER A 412 5.14 -2.21 27.17
CA SER A 412 6.13 -3.24 26.91
C SER A 412 6.90 -3.62 28.16
N LYS A 413 7.29 -4.90 28.26
CA LYS A 413 8.21 -5.38 29.30
C LYS A 413 9.66 -4.96 29.05
N MET A 414 9.99 -4.69 27.81
CA MET A 414 11.30 -4.19 27.40
C MET A 414 11.26 -2.66 27.30
N THR A 415 12.33 -1.99 27.70
CA THR A 415 12.41 -0.52 27.65
C THR A 415 13.71 -0.08 27.02
N SER A 416 13.69 1.11 26.39
CA SER A 416 14.87 1.88 26.05
C SER A 416 14.81 3.23 26.76
N ARG A 417 15.97 3.83 27.02
CA ARG A 417 16.09 5.08 27.76
C ARG A 417 16.82 6.11 26.92
N ALA A 418 16.42 7.38 26.99
CA ALA A 418 17.09 8.43 26.25
C ALA A 418 17.38 9.65 27.11
N TRP A 419 18.51 10.27 26.83
CA TRP A 419 19.00 11.51 27.41
C TRP A 419 19.25 12.50 26.29
N MET A 420 19.03 13.77 26.56
CA MET A 420 19.19 14.84 25.60
C MET A 420 19.90 16.03 26.22
N ARG A 421 20.71 16.68 25.42
CA ARG A 421 21.38 17.96 25.73
C ARG A 421 21.39 18.83 24.49
N TYR A 422 21.54 20.13 24.67
CA TYR A 422 21.70 21.07 23.56
C TYR A 422 22.77 22.13 23.88
N ASP A 423 23.43 22.60 22.84
CA ASP A 423 24.30 23.78 22.88
C ASP A 423 23.88 24.77 21.78
N ASP A 424 24.69 25.78 21.50
CA ASP A 424 24.38 26.82 20.51
C ASP A 424 24.34 26.28 19.05
N LYS A 425 24.82 25.06 18.82
CA LYS A 425 25.02 24.50 17.47
C LYS A 425 24.29 23.18 17.25
N THR A 426 24.03 22.45 18.32
CA THR A 426 23.56 21.06 18.20
C THR A 426 22.49 20.70 19.21
N LEU A 427 21.59 19.78 18.80
CA LEU A 427 20.76 18.99 19.70
C LEU A 427 21.35 17.57 19.72
N GLN A 428 21.70 17.06 20.90
CA GLN A 428 22.31 15.76 21.08
C GLN A 428 21.34 14.81 21.75
N VAL A 429 21.26 13.58 21.22
CA VAL A 429 20.41 12.51 21.72
C VAL A 429 21.28 11.29 21.99
N TYR A 430 21.19 10.77 23.20
CA TYR A 430 21.87 9.55 23.65
C TYR A 430 20.80 8.52 24.00
N ILE A 431 20.81 7.35 23.36
CA ILE A 431 19.78 6.32 23.52
C ILE A 431 20.42 5.02 23.94
N ASP A 432 19.97 4.46 25.04
CA ASP A 432 20.40 3.18 25.59
C ASP A 432 19.35 2.11 25.26
N ASN A 433 19.73 1.15 24.46
CA ASN A 433 18.86 0.13 23.93
C ASN A 433 19.17 -1.25 24.53
N ALA A 434 18.34 -1.73 25.44
CA ALA A 434 18.34 -3.13 25.85
C ALA A 434 17.74 -3.99 24.71
N VAL A 435 18.32 -5.14 24.45
CA VAL A 435 17.88 -6.12 23.44
C VAL A 435 18.02 -7.55 23.98
N GLU A 436 17.34 -8.49 23.35
CA GLU A 436 17.50 -9.90 23.70
C GLU A 436 18.89 -10.43 23.31
N LYS A 437 19.44 -11.34 24.12
CA LYS A 437 20.72 -12.01 23.81
C LYS A 437 20.65 -12.72 22.47
N GLY A 438 21.68 -12.55 21.65
CA GLY A 438 21.75 -13.11 20.31
C GLY A 438 21.03 -12.29 19.23
N THR A 439 20.69 -11.04 19.54
CA THR A 439 20.25 -10.06 18.54
C THR A 439 21.39 -9.75 17.57
N SER A 440 21.08 -9.67 16.28
CA SER A 440 22.03 -9.27 15.26
C SER A 440 22.10 -7.74 15.16
N PHE A 441 23.31 -7.19 15.18
CA PHE A 441 23.56 -5.76 15.00
C PHE A 441 24.02 -5.42 13.56
N LYS A 442 23.70 -6.27 12.59
CA LYS A 442 24.04 -6.09 11.18
C LYS A 442 22.87 -5.51 10.40
N GLY A 443 23.20 -4.85 9.27
CA GLY A 443 22.20 -4.33 8.34
C GLY A 443 21.77 -2.90 8.63
N ASN A 444 21.10 -2.29 7.64
CA ASN A 444 20.67 -0.87 7.64
C ASN A 444 19.29 -0.68 6.99
N HIS A 445 18.44 -1.68 7.04
CA HIS A 445 17.09 -1.60 6.53
C HIS A 445 16.11 -1.34 7.67
N TRP A 446 15.36 -0.23 7.57
CA TRP A 446 14.34 0.15 8.56
C TRP A 446 13.23 -0.91 8.64
N GLY A 447 12.89 -1.28 9.85
CA GLY A 447 11.91 -2.33 10.13
C GLY A 447 12.48 -3.74 10.31
N SER A 448 13.55 -4.10 9.61
CA SER A 448 14.16 -5.44 9.68
C SER A 448 15.52 -5.50 10.37
N CYS A 449 16.05 -4.36 10.81
CA CYS A 449 17.31 -4.27 11.56
C CYS A 449 17.12 -3.54 12.89
N GLU A 450 17.99 -3.82 13.88
CA GLU A 450 18.04 -3.05 15.13
C GLU A 450 18.35 -1.59 14.83
N ALA A 451 17.44 -0.71 15.18
CA ALA A 451 17.53 0.70 14.84
C ALA A 451 16.80 1.59 15.84
N VAL A 452 17.14 2.87 15.83
CA VAL A 452 16.38 3.94 16.47
C VAL A 452 15.94 4.96 15.42
N GLU A 453 14.75 5.51 15.61
CA GLU A 453 14.26 6.64 14.81
C GLU A 453 14.03 7.83 15.73
N VAL A 454 14.55 8.99 15.33
CA VAL A 454 14.30 10.28 15.97
C VAL A 454 13.55 11.14 14.99
N ALA A 455 12.34 11.53 15.34
CA ALA A 455 11.49 12.40 14.53
C ALA A 455 11.21 13.70 15.26
N LEU A 456 11.30 14.83 14.51
CA LEU A 456 11.09 16.15 15.14
C LEU A 456 10.58 17.21 14.15
N ARG A 457 9.90 18.23 14.72
CA ARG A 457 9.49 19.47 14.04
C ARG A 457 9.47 20.62 15.06
N LEU A 458 9.85 21.83 14.62
CA LEU A 458 9.79 23.01 15.46
C LEU A 458 8.34 23.40 15.78
N VAL A 459 8.05 23.68 17.07
CA VAL A 459 6.72 24.17 17.50
C VAL A 459 6.67 25.69 17.35
N GLY A 460 5.57 26.22 16.82
CA GLY A 460 5.36 27.66 16.65
C GLY A 460 5.71 28.19 15.27
N ARG A 461 6.15 27.33 14.36
CA ARG A 461 6.21 27.60 12.92
C ARG A 461 4.96 27.05 12.22
N GLU A 462 4.84 27.27 10.93
CA GLU A 462 3.70 26.77 10.16
C GLU A 462 3.66 25.24 10.14
N LYS A 463 2.44 24.68 10.12
CA LYS A 463 2.26 23.22 9.95
C LYS A 463 2.84 22.66 8.64
N SER A 464 3.24 23.54 7.73
CA SER A 464 3.92 23.23 6.48
C SER A 464 5.39 22.89 6.62
N ASP A 465 6.01 23.17 7.79
CA ASP A 465 7.41 22.78 8.02
C ASP A 465 7.53 21.24 8.00
N PRO A 466 8.55 20.69 7.31
CA PRO A 466 8.69 19.26 7.18
C PRO A 466 8.96 18.58 8.53
N ILE A 467 8.50 17.37 8.67
CA ILE A 467 8.94 16.46 9.72
C ILE A 467 10.32 15.95 9.34
N ILE A 468 11.27 16.07 10.24
CA ILE A 468 12.65 15.62 10.06
C ILE A 468 12.81 14.29 10.76
N VAL A 469 13.35 13.30 10.05
CA VAL A 469 13.47 11.92 10.51
C VAL A 469 14.91 11.44 10.37
N PHE A 470 15.47 10.95 11.47
CA PHE A 470 16.77 10.26 11.51
C PHE A 470 16.56 8.81 11.88
N ARG A 471 17.12 7.89 11.13
CA ARG A 471 17.13 6.44 11.42
C ARG A 471 18.56 5.97 11.61
N GLY A 472 18.93 5.75 12.85
CA GLY A 472 20.25 5.26 13.23
C GLY A 472 20.25 3.76 13.50
N PHE A 473 21.15 3.03 12.87
CA PHE A 473 21.25 1.57 12.97
C PHE A 473 22.35 1.13 13.94
N ALA A 474 22.19 -0.04 14.56
CA ALA A 474 23.15 -0.57 15.52
C ALA A 474 24.53 -0.86 14.90
N ASN A 475 24.66 -0.91 13.59
CA ASN A 475 25.93 -1.04 12.87
C ASN A 475 26.65 0.29 12.59
N GLY A 476 26.11 1.43 13.07
CA GLY A 476 26.70 2.76 12.87
C GLY A 476 26.20 3.53 11.64
N ASN A 477 25.38 2.94 10.79
CA ASN A 477 24.79 3.64 9.65
C ASN A 477 23.69 4.62 10.09
N LEU A 478 23.57 5.74 9.38
CA LEU A 478 22.54 6.76 9.55
C LEU A 478 21.79 6.98 8.24
N GLN A 479 20.48 7.02 8.31
CA GLN A 479 19.62 7.53 7.26
C GLN A 479 18.95 8.81 7.74
N PHE A 480 18.79 9.76 6.86
CA PHE A 480 18.11 11.03 7.10
C PHE A 480 17.06 11.24 6.03
N GLY A 481 15.90 11.73 6.42
CA GLY A 481 14.83 12.03 5.49
C GLY A 481 13.89 13.12 6.01
N GLN A 482 13.06 13.62 5.11
CA GLN A 482 12.05 14.62 5.42
C GLN A 482 10.72 14.21 4.79
N CYS A 483 9.60 14.48 5.48
CA CYS A 483 8.26 14.34 4.93
C CYS A 483 7.40 15.54 5.31
N LYS A 484 6.43 15.86 4.45
CA LYS A 484 5.54 17.00 4.68
C LYS A 484 4.47 16.66 5.73
N ASN A 485 3.92 15.45 5.64
CA ASN A 485 2.89 14.98 6.55
C ASN A 485 3.31 13.65 7.17
N ALA A 486 2.73 13.29 8.30
CA ALA A 486 2.99 12.03 9.00
C ALA A 486 2.56 10.77 8.24
N GLY A 487 1.74 10.90 7.20
CA GLY A 487 1.34 9.80 6.31
C GLY A 487 2.29 9.57 5.12
N ASP A 488 3.19 10.52 4.86
CA ASP A 488 4.12 10.45 3.74
C ASP A 488 5.39 9.72 4.15
N GLU A 489 5.92 8.85 3.30
CA GLU A 489 7.22 8.23 3.60
C GLU A 489 8.35 9.28 3.50
N PRO A 490 9.28 9.34 4.48
CA PRO A 490 10.37 10.31 4.44
C PRO A 490 11.24 10.15 3.19
N ILE A 491 11.40 11.23 2.44
CA ILE A 491 12.31 11.27 1.29
C ILE A 491 13.73 11.31 1.81
N LEU A 492 14.49 10.25 1.55
CA LEU A 492 15.86 10.12 2.04
C LEU A 492 16.83 11.06 1.30
N SER A 493 17.71 11.69 2.06
CA SER A 493 18.75 12.60 1.57
C SER A 493 20.04 12.50 2.40
N ASP A 494 21.04 13.30 2.07
CA ASP A 494 22.28 13.41 2.84
C ASP A 494 21.98 13.98 4.24
N PRO A 495 22.50 13.39 5.33
CA PRO A 495 22.29 13.88 6.70
C PRO A 495 22.94 15.23 7.03
N ASN A 496 23.59 15.92 6.08
CA ASN A 496 24.04 17.32 6.14
C ASN A 496 24.70 17.74 7.48
N GLY A 497 25.74 17.03 7.88
CA GLY A 497 26.50 17.34 9.09
C GLY A 497 25.94 16.75 10.39
N ALA A 498 24.86 15.99 10.36
CA ALA A 498 24.48 15.17 11.51
C ALA A 498 25.51 14.07 11.74
N VAL A 499 25.88 13.87 13.01
CA VAL A 499 26.86 12.85 13.40
C VAL A 499 26.14 11.76 14.16
N TYR A 500 26.36 10.52 13.73
CA TYR A 500 25.78 9.34 14.38
C TYR A 500 26.87 8.33 14.74
N GLN A 501 26.76 7.77 15.93
CA GLN A 501 27.64 6.73 16.42
C GLN A 501 26.82 5.63 17.10
N ALA A 502 27.16 4.39 16.88
CA ALA A 502 26.57 3.24 17.58
C ALA A 502 27.67 2.42 18.27
N PHE A 503 27.39 2.01 19.50
CA PHE A 503 28.29 1.23 20.33
C PHE A 503 27.58 -0.02 20.83
N THR A 504 28.24 -1.16 20.82
CA THR A 504 27.71 -2.44 21.31
C THR A 504 28.50 -2.93 22.51
N PRO A 505 28.32 -2.32 23.70
CA PRO A 505 29.11 -2.64 24.87
C PRO A 505 28.89 -4.07 25.40
N ARG A 506 27.71 -4.66 25.11
CA ARG A 506 27.35 -6.02 25.52
C ARG A 506 26.45 -6.68 24.49
N VAL A 507 26.34 -8.00 24.52
CA VAL A 507 25.53 -8.81 23.61
C VAL A 507 24.01 -8.59 23.75
N ASP A 508 23.59 -7.92 24.83
CA ASP A 508 22.21 -7.63 25.16
C ASP A 508 21.91 -6.11 25.24
N ARG A 509 22.84 -5.29 24.73
CA ARG A 509 22.72 -3.82 24.80
C ARG A 509 23.52 -3.13 23.72
N TRP A 510 22.95 -2.11 23.11
CA TRP A 510 23.66 -1.16 22.24
C TRP A 510 23.24 0.28 22.52
N ILE A 511 24.11 1.22 22.20
CA ILE A 511 23.97 2.65 22.47
C ILE A 511 23.94 3.38 21.13
N ALA A 512 23.01 4.30 20.96
CA ALA A 512 22.98 5.25 19.85
C ALA A 512 23.29 6.66 20.35
N ARG A 513 24.17 7.37 19.67
CA ARG A 513 24.44 8.80 19.88
C ARG A 513 24.18 9.53 18.57
N LEU A 514 23.30 10.51 18.59
CA LEU A 514 22.95 11.34 17.45
C LEU A 514 23.20 12.81 17.82
N SER A 515 23.99 13.53 17.03
CA SER A 515 24.17 14.96 17.12
C SER A 515 23.55 15.63 15.89
N ILE A 516 22.52 16.45 16.10
CA ILE A 516 21.72 17.09 15.06
C ILE A 516 22.16 18.55 14.97
N PRO A 517 22.75 19.03 13.86
CA PRO A 517 23.11 20.43 13.70
C PRO A 517 21.86 21.33 13.70
N ALA A 518 21.91 22.41 14.43
CA ALA A 518 20.84 23.40 14.45
C ALA A 518 20.58 24.03 13.07
N THR A 519 21.62 24.12 12.26
CA THR A 519 21.53 24.63 10.88
C THR A 519 20.64 23.75 9.99
N LEU A 520 20.60 22.43 10.23
CA LEU A 520 19.73 21.51 9.51
C LEU A 520 18.24 21.81 9.74
N LEU A 521 17.91 22.35 10.90
CA LEU A 521 16.56 22.73 11.29
C LEU A 521 16.24 24.20 10.94
N GLY A 522 17.19 24.93 10.36
CA GLY A 522 17.07 26.37 10.16
C GLY A 522 16.78 27.10 11.48
N TRP A 523 17.47 26.74 12.56
CA TRP A 523 17.12 27.05 13.93
C TRP A 523 18.36 27.45 14.75
N THR A 524 18.17 28.26 15.78
CA THR A 524 19.19 28.53 16.79
C THR A 524 18.63 28.11 18.15
N PRO A 525 19.23 27.08 18.79
CA PRO A 525 18.73 26.60 20.07
C PRO A 525 18.76 27.65 21.17
N ALA A 526 17.63 27.85 21.83
CA ALA A 526 17.52 28.78 22.94
C ALA A 526 16.55 28.25 24.01
N SER A 527 16.81 28.62 25.28
CA SER A 527 15.92 28.25 26.39
C SER A 527 14.49 28.73 26.15
N GLY A 528 13.51 27.88 26.47
CA GLY A 528 12.08 28.12 26.26
C GLY A 528 11.57 27.63 24.90
N GLN A 529 12.43 27.27 23.97
CA GLN A 529 12.01 26.73 22.69
C GLN A 529 11.49 25.30 22.82
N ARG A 530 10.56 24.93 21.93
CA ARG A 530 9.86 23.66 21.97
C ARG A 530 9.91 22.94 20.63
N LEU A 531 10.07 21.63 20.67
CA LEU A 531 10.05 20.72 19.53
C LEU A 531 8.93 19.72 19.72
N ALA A 532 8.10 19.49 18.72
CA ALA A 532 7.34 18.25 18.62
C ALA A 532 8.32 17.12 18.30
N PHE A 533 8.32 16.05 19.10
CA PHE A 533 9.45 15.13 19.13
C PHE A 533 9.02 13.70 19.50
N ASN A 534 9.56 12.72 18.82
CA ASN A 534 9.41 11.32 19.21
C ASN A 534 10.72 10.54 19.03
N ILE A 535 10.87 9.49 19.83
CA ILE A 535 11.89 8.47 19.62
C ILE A 535 11.21 7.11 19.53
N THR A 536 11.61 6.33 18.53
CA THR A 536 11.20 4.94 18.34
C THR A 536 12.41 4.04 18.32
N ALA A 537 12.34 2.89 18.97
CA ALA A 537 13.37 1.86 18.92
C ALA A 537 12.78 0.57 18.34
N ARG A 538 13.32 0.11 17.22
CA ARG A 538 13.01 -1.20 16.63
C ARG A 538 13.81 -2.29 17.32
N LYS A 539 13.15 -3.31 17.83
CA LYS A 539 13.70 -4.51 18.48
C LYS A 539 13.35 -5.72 17.63
N VAL A 540 14.27 -6.12 16.76
CA VAL A 540 13.96 -7.09 15.70
C VAL A 540 13.67 -8.49 16.25
N LYS A 541 14.51 -8.96 17.18
CA LYS A 541 14.36 -10.33 17.71
C LYS A 541 13.07 -10.51 18.52
N SER A 542 12.63 -9.47 19.21
CA SER A 542 11.38 -9.44 19.99
C SER A 542 10.18 -8.98 19.18
N ASP A 543 10.40 -8.59 17.94
CA ASP A 543 9.41 -7.95 17.04
C ASP A 543 8.66 -6.76 17.66
N LEU A 544 9.37 -5.89 18.37
CA LEU A 544 8.79 -4.74 19.07
C LEU A 544 9.19 -3.41 18.44
N TRP A 545 8.25 -2.47 18.50
CA TRP A 545 8.43 -1.07 18.16
C TRP A 545 8.16 -0.23 19.40
N LEU A 546 9.21 0.07 20.15
CA LEU A 546 9.10 0.82 21.39
C LEU A 546 9.14 2.32 21.12
N MET A 547 8.22 3.07 21.72
CA MET A 547 8.10 4.51 21.56
C MET A 547 8.12 5.24 22.89
N TRP A 548 8.55 6.49 22.84
CA TRP A 548 8.30 7.44 23.92
C TRP A 548 6.81 7.74 24.03
N GLU A 549 6.23 8.22 22.92
CA GLU A 549 4.79 8.46 22.85
C GLU A 549 4.20 7.64 21.70
N PRO A 550 3.20 6.81 21.96
CA PRO A 550 2.58 5.99 20.93
C PRO A 550 1.84 6.85 19.90
N THR A 551 2.27 6.80 18.67
CA THR A 551 1.66 7.54 17.56
C THR A 551 0.49 6.81 16.94
N ARG A 552 0.37 5.51 17.19
CA ARG A 552 -0.69 4.61 16.72
C ARG A 552 -0.77 4.41 15.20
N ALA A 553 0.13 5.04 14.45
CA ALA A 553 0.25 4.93 13.02
C ALA A 553 1.74 4.95 12.63
N HIS A 554 2.23 6.02 12.04
CA HIS A 554 3.63 6.15 11.67
C HIS A 554 4.48 6.60 12.86
N SER A 555 5.63 5.97 13.05
CA SER A 555 6.54 6.24 14.18
C SER A 555 7.01 7.70 14.25
N TYR A 556 7.07 8.35 13.10
CA TYR A 556 7.47 9.75 12.93
C TYR A 556 6.30 10.76 12.93
N ASP A 557 5.10 10.36 13.33
CA ASP A 557 3.98 11.30 13.51
C ASP A 557 4.20 12.18 14.77
N VAL A 558 4.92 13.29 14.56
CA VAL A 558 5.25 14.22 15.65
C VAL A 558 4.06 15.03 16.14
N ASP A 559 2.95 15.10 15.42
CA ASP A 559 1.73 15.76 15.88
C ASP A 559 1.05 14.95 17.00
N MET A 560 1.28 13.64 16.99
CA MET A 560 0.82 12.71 18.03
C MET A 560 1.88 12.46 19.11
N ALA A 561 3.06 13.04 18.99
CA ALA A 561 4.22 12.78 19.83
C ALA A 561 4.32 13.68 21.07
N GLY A 562 5.40 13.58 21.83
CA GLY A 562 5.70 14.42 22.97
C GLY A 562 6.29 15.78 22.58
N ILE A 563 6.57 16.58 23.57
CA ILE A 563 7.25 17.88 23.42
C ILE A 563 8.62 17.83 24.12
N VAL A 564 9.64 18.22 23.40
CA VAL A 564 10.94 18.58 24.00
C VAL A 564 10.97 20.07 24.21
N GLU A 565 11.27 20.50 25.43
CA GLU A 565 11.41 21.92 25.83
C GLU A 565 12.84 22.18 26.28
N LEU A 566 13.52 23.13 25.62
CA LEU A 566 14.86 23.52 26.01
C LEU A 566 14.82 24.37 27.27
N SER A 567 15.64 24.01 28.28
CA SER A 567 15.77 24.71 29.54
C SER A 567 17.20 25.23 29.75
N ARG A 568 17.35 26.19 30.67
CA ARG A 568 18.66 26.74 31.01
C ARG A 568 19.58 25.69 31.62
#